data_1daa3bd34e0d14223fe41b72ab766ccd
#
_entry.id   1daa3bd34e0d14223fe41b72ab766ccd
#
_cell.length_a   1.000
_cell.length_b   1.000
_cell.length_c   1.000
_cell.angle_alpha   90.00
_cell.angle_beta   90.00
_cell.angle_gamma   90.00
#
_symmetry.space_group_name_H-M   'P 1'
#
loop_
_entity.id
_entity.type
_entity.pdbx_description
1 polymer ?
#
loop_
_entity_poly.entity_id
_entity_poly.type
_entity_poly.pdbx_seq_one_letter_code
_entity_poly.pdbx_strand_id
1 'polypeptide(L)'
;MSNLAKFDVIRLYLRRQFPKHHIADFQEGTSRAQVFRVDGPHGHPLHYAVIGLDFLDDQTAEDLQQALLSSGLGDKLKEAGASPVTVSKTGFSTEGSIAIG
;
A
#
# COMPACT_ATOMS: atom_id res chain seq x y z
N MET A 1 12.77 16.04 -1.48
CA MET A 1 11.64 16.09 -0.54
C MET A 1 11.30 14.72 -0.06
N SER A 2 10.98 14.63 1.20
CA SER A 2 10.69 13.37 1.83
C SER A 2 9.24 12.96 1.57
N ASN A 3 9.00 11.66 1.40
CA ASN A 3 7.66 11.11 1.26
C ASN A 3 7.09 10.63 2.60
N LEU A 4 7.75 10.98 3.72
CA LEU A 4 7.34 10.49 5.03
C LEU A 4 5.89 10.84 5.39
N ALA A 5 5.47 12.07 5.07
CA ALA A 5 4.09 12.47 5.34
C ALA A 5 3.10 11.63 4.53
N LYS A 6 3.47 11.29 3.31
CA LYS A 6 2.62 10.46 2.45
C LYS A 6 2.55 9.02 2.95
N PHE A 7 3.67 8.50 3.46
CA PHE A 7 3.68 7.17 4.07
C PHE A 7 2.77 7.14 5.27
N ASP A 8 2.74 8.20 6.08
CA ASP A 8 1.84 8.29 7.22
C ASP A 8 0.37 8.28 6.79
N VAL A 9 0.05 8.96 5.69
CA VAL A 9 -1.31 8.95 5.14
C VAL A 9 -1.73 7.51 4.80
N ILE A 10 -0.84 6.76 4.16
CA ILE A 10 -1.14 5.38 3.78
C ILE A 10 -1.28 4.49 5.02
N ARG A 11 -0.39 4.65 6.00
CA ARG A 11 -0.48 3.87 7.24
C ARG A 11 -1.79 4.12 7.96
N LEU A 12 -2.20 5.37 8.07
CA LEU A 12 -3.45 5.73 8.73
C LEU A 12 -4.65 5.15 7.99
N TYR A 13 -4.63 5.23 6.67
CA TYR A 13 -5.67 4.62 5.86
C TYR A 13 -5.76 3.12 6.12
N LEU A 14 -4.63 2.42 6.09
CA LEU A 14 -4.61 0.98 6.31
C LEU A 14 -5.04 0.60 7.72
N ARG A 15 -4.66 1.40 8.71
CA ARG A 15 -5.09 1.15 10.09
C ARG A 15 -6.60 1.27 10.25
N ARG A 16 -7.22 2.15 9.50
CA ARG A 16 -8.68 2.28 9.51
C ARG A 16 -9.36 1.12 8.80
N GLN A 17 -8.74 0.60 7.74
CA GLN A 17 -9.28 -0.54 7.02
C GLN A 17 -9.06 -1.85 7.78
N PHE A 18 -7.99 -1.94 8.55
CA PHE A 18 -7.61 -3.14 9.30
C PHE A 18 -7.29 -2.76 10.75
N PRO A 19 -8.30 -2.36 11.52
CA PRO A 19 -8.07 -1.74 12.83
C PRO A 19 -7.43 -2.65 13.89
N LYS A 20 -7.50 -3.95 13.72
CA LYS A 20 -6.92 -4.88 14.69
C LYS A 20 -5.63 -5.52 14.20
N HIS A 21 -5.05 -4.95 13.15
CA HIS A 21 -3.87 -5.53 12.53
C HIS A 21 -2.69 -4.58 12.66
N HIS A 22 -1.50 -5.16 12.65
CA HIS A 22 -0.27 -4.37 12.64
C HIS A 22 0.06 -3.99 11.21
N ILE A 23 0.45 -2.73 11.00
CA ILE A 23 0.85 -2.24 9.70
C ILE A 23 2.35 -1.95 9.75
N ALA A 24 3.10 -2.63 8.89
CA ALA A 24 4.53 -2.41 8.75
C ALA A 24 4.81 -1.91 7.33
N ASP A 25 5.88 -1.18 7.15
CA ASP A 25 6.27 -0.76 5.80
C ASP A 25 7.77 -0.81 5.63
N PHE A 26 8.20 -1.04 4.41
CA PHE A 26 9.60 -1.09 4.06
C PHE A 26 9.78 -0.76 2.59
N GLN A 27 10.96 -0.30 2.23
CA GLN A 27 11.28 0.00 0.84
C GLN A 27 11.71 -1.27 0.13
N GLU A 28 11.15 -1.48 -1.06
CA GLU A 28 11.57 -2.55 -1.93
C GLU A 28 12.96 -2.23 -2.48
N GLY A 29 13.91 -3.15 -2.34
CA GLY A 29 15.32 -2.89 -2.60
C GLY A 29 15.66 -2.48 -4.03
N THR A 30 15.07 -3.15 -5.00
CA THR A 30 15.44 -2.93 -6.41
C THR A 30 14.41 -2.11 -7.17
N SER A 31 13.19 -2.03 -6.71
CA SER A 31 12.16 -1.25 -7.38
C SER A 31 11.91 0.05 -6.62
N ARG A 32 11.41 1.04 -7.31
CA ARG A 32 11.07 2.31 -6.67
C ARG A 32 9.67 2.21 -6.09
N ALA A 33 9.58 1.49 -5.00
CA ALA A 33 8.30 1.25 -4.35
C ALA A 33 8.44 1.12 -2.85
N GLN A 34 7.39 1.50 -2.14
CA GLN A 34 7.27 1.27 -0.71
C GLN A 34 6.21 0.20 -0.50
N VAL A 35 6.55 -0.83 0.24
CA VAL A 35 5.63 -1.94 0.52
C VAL A 35 5.01 -1.74 1.89
N PHE A 36 3.70 -1.81 1.97
CA PHE A 36 2.95 -1.74 3.22
C PHE A 36 2.35 -3.12 3.46
N ARG A 37 2.69 -3.70 4.60
CA ARG A 37 2.25 -5.05 4.94
C ARG A 37 1.26 -5.00 6.09
N VAL A 38 0.15 -5.70 5.92
CA VAL A 38 -0.86 -5.85 6.96
C VAL A 38 -0.66 -7.22 7.61
N ASP A 39 -0.34 -7.24 8.89
CA ASP A 39 -0.08 -8.47 9.63
C ASP A 39 -1.28 -8.88 10.46
N GLY A 40 -1.53 -10.18 10.51
CA GLY A 40 -2.59 -10.73 11.33
C GLY A 40 -2.19 -10.82 12.79
N PRO A 41 -3.09 -11.33 13.64
CA PRO A 41 -2.90 -11.36 15.08
C PRO A 41 -1.69 -12.16 15.57
N HIS A 42 -1.21 -13.07 14.77
CA HIS A 42 -0.04 -13.89 15.13
C HIS A 42 1.21 -13.48 14.36
N GLY A 43 1.19 -12.29 13.77
CA GLY A 43 2.33 -11.80 13.03
C GLY A 43 2.46 -12.35 11.61
N HIS A 44 1.50 -13.13 11.16
CA HIS A 44 1.53 -13.62 9.79
C HIS A 44 1.10 -12.54 8.81
N PRO A 45 1.85 -12.32 7.74
CA PRO A 45 1.44 -11.35 6.72
C PRO A 45 0.11 -11.78 6.07
N LEU A 46 -0.83 -10.87 6.02
CA LEU A 46 -2.13 -11.12 5.40
C LEU A 46 -2.27 -10.44 4.06
N HIS A 47 -1.76 -9.22 3.94
CA HIS A 47 -1.93 -8.42 2.73
C HIS A 47 -0.68 -7.59 2.47
N TYR A 48 -0.43 -7.29 1.20
CA TYR A 48 0.68 -6.43 0.79
C TYR A 48 0.17 -5.37 -0.17
N ALA A 49 0.49 -4.11 0.11
CA ALA A 49 0.24 -3.02 -0.82
C ALA A 49 1.59 -2.49 -1.29
N VAL A 50 1.86 -2.56 -2.58
CA VAL A 50 3.10 -2.07 -3.18
C VAL A 50 2.81 -0.73 -3.83
N ILE A 51 3.34 0.33 -3.25
CA ILE A 51 3.04 1.70 -3.69
C ILE A 51 4.23 2.25 -4.44
N GLY A 52 4.04 2.52 -5.72
CA GLY A 52 5.11 3.09 -6.55
C GLY A 52 5.48 4.49 -6.08
N LEU A 53 6.77 4.75 -5.95
CA LEU A 53 7.24 6.08 -5.53
C LEU A 53 6.88 7.15 -6.56
N ASP A 54 6.86 6.79 -7.85
CA ASP A 54 6.43 7.72 -8.89
C ASP A 54 4.98 8.16 -8.70
N PHE A 55 4.13 7.23 -8.27
CA PHE A 55 2.75 7.55 -7.95
C PHE A 55 2.68 8.55 -6.80
N LEU A 56 3.48 8.34 -5.77
CA LEU A 56 3.52 9.23 -4.61
C LEU A 56 4.09 10.60 -4.97
N ASP A 57 5.10 10.64 -5.83
CA ASP A 57 5.72 11.91 -6.21
C ASP A 57 4.76 12.85 -6.92
N ASP A 58 3.75 12.30 -7.59
CA ASP A 58 2.75 13.09 -8.32
C ASP A 58 1.59 13.55 -7.44
N GLN A 59 1.57 13.18 -6.18
CA GLN A 59 0.44 13.44 -5.29
C GLN A 59 0.87 14.34 -4.14
N THR A 60 -0.03 15.23 -3.73
CA THR A 60 0.12 15.86 -2.42
C THR A 60 -0.43 14.88 -1.38
N ALA A 61 -0.15 15.12 -0.10
CA ALA A 61 -0.69 14.26 0.94
C ALA A 61 -2.22 14.28 0.94
N GLU A 62 -2.83 15.43 0.66
CA GLU A 62 -4.28 15.53 0.57
C GLU A 62 -4.86 14.76 -0.60
N ASP A 63 -4.23 14.89 -1.78
CA ASP A 63 -4.66 14.17 -2.97
C ASP A 63 -4.52 12.68 -2.78
N LEU A 64 -3.46 12.25 -2.13
CA LEU A 64 -3.23 10.85 -1.83
C LEU A 64 -4.33 10.30 -0.92
N GLN A 65 -4.70 11.06 0.10
CA GLN A 65 -5.77 10.66 1.00
C GLN A 65 -7.08 10.46 0.25
N GLN A 66 -7.42 11.42 -0.62
CA GLN A 66 -8.64 11.32 -1.43
C GLN A 66 -8.58 10.14 -2.38
N ALA A 67 -7.44 9.92 -3.00
CA ALA A 67 -7.26 8.81 -3.92
C ALA A 67 -7.44 7.46 -3.22
N LEU A 68 -6.91 7.31 -2.02
CA LEU A 68 -7.06 6.09 -1.24
C LEU A 68 -8.52 5.85 -0.87
N LEU A 69 -9.21 6.90 -0.45
CA LEU A 69 -10.62 6.78 -0.06
C LEU A 69 -11.52 6.41 -1.23
N SER A 70 -11.26 6.97 -2.41
CA SER A 70 -12.09 6.72 -3.57
C SER A 70 -11.71 5.45 -4.33
N SER A 71 -10.51 4.94 -4.13
CA SER A 71 -10.00 3.80 -4.90
C SER A 71 -10.47 2.44 -4.41
N GLY A 72 -10.84 2.34 -3.14
CA GLY A 72 -11.20 1.06 -2.57
C GLY A 72 -10.01 0.13 -2.37
N LEU A 73 -8.84 0.69 -2.10
CA LEU A 73 -7.63 -0.12 -1.91
C LEU A 73 -7.82 -1.18 -0.81
N GLY A 74 -8.47 -0.81 0.29
CA GLY A 74 -8.72 -1.75 1.38
C GLY A 74 -9.51 -2.98 0.91
N ASP A 75 -10.53 -2.75 0.10
CA ASP A 75 -11.33 -3.85 -0.45
C ASP A 75 -10.52 -4.71 -1.41
N LYS A 76 -9.68 -4.07 -2.23
CA LYS A 76 -8.82 -4.80 -3.15
C LYS A 76 -7.82 -5.67 -2.42
N LEU A 77 -7.29 -5.19 -1.31
CA LEU A 77 -6.38 -5.97 -0.49
C LEU A 77 -7.08 -7.18 0.10
N LYS A 78 -8.30 -7.01 0.58
CA LYS A 78 -9.08 -8.11 1.14
C LYS A 78 -9.40 -9.17 0.08
N GLU A 79 -9.72 -8.73 -1.12
CA GLU A 79 -10.00 -9.64 -2.22
C GLU A 79 -8.76 -10.40 -2.68
N ALA A 80 -7.63 -9.72 -2.71
CA ALA A 80 -6.37 -10.31 -3.18
C ALA A 80 -5.75 -11.29 -2.18
N GLY A 81 -6.16 -11.22 -0.93
CA GLY A 81 -5.57 -12.07 0.11
C GLY A 81 -4.08 -11.75 0.25
N ALA A 82 -3.24 -12.77 0.23
CA ALA A 82 -1.80 -12.60 0.38
C ALA A 82 -1.10 -12.13 -0.90
N SER A 83 -1.81 -12.03 -2.01
CA SER A 83 -1.22 -11.54 -3.26
C SER A 83 -1.03 -10.03 -3.18
N PRO A 84 0.13 -9.52 -3.59
CA PRO A 84 0.37 -8.08 -3.54
C PRO A 84 -0.55 -7.31 -4.48
N VAL A 85 -0.98 -6.13 -4.03
CA VAL A 85 -1.71 -5.18 -4.86
C VAL A 85 -0.76 -4.03 -5.13
N THR A 86 -0.46 -3.80 -6.40
CA THR A 86 0.45 -2.73 -6.81
C THR A 86 -0.36 -1.49 -7.18
N VAL A 87 0.03 -0.36 -6.62
CA VAL A 87 -0.58 0.94 -6.92
C VAL A 87 0.42 1.76 -7.71
N SER A 88 0.02 2.19 -8.89
CA SER A 88 0.87 2.97 -9.78
C SER A 88 0.04 4.06 -10.44
N LYS A 89 0.69 4.88 -11.27
CA LYS A 89 0.01 5.93 -12.01
C LYS A 89 -1.10 5.41 -12.91
N THR A 90 -0.97 4.18 -13.38
CA THR A 90 -1.94 3.59 -14.28
C THR A 90 -3.08 2.88 -13.54
N GLY A 91 -3.01 2.82 -12.23
CA GLY A 91 -4.07 2.22 -11.43
C GLY A 91 -3.57 1.06 -10.59
N PHE A 92 -4.48 0.19 -10.19
CA PHE A 92 -4.18 -0.93 -9.31
C PHE A 92 -4.03 -2.21 -10.11
N SER A 93 -3.10 -3.06 -9.67
CA SER A 93 -2.86 -4.34 -10.32
C SER A 93 -2.56 -5.40 -9.27
N THR A 94 -3.21 -6.55 -9.41
CA THR A 94 -2.93 -7.69 -8.53
C THR A 94 -1.94 -8.65 -9.18
N GLU A 95 -1.60 -8.41 -10.43
CA GLU A 95 -0.70 -9.28 -11.14
C GLU A 95 0.75 -8.90 -11.00
N GLY A 96 1.01 -7.78 -10.39
CA GLY A 96 2.36 -7.31 -10.22
C GLY A 96 3.22 -8.21 -9.37
N SER A 97 2.61 -9.15 -8.75
CA SER A 97 3.31 -10.11 -7.91
C SER A 97 4.47 -10.78 -8.59
N ILE A 98 4.37 -10.92 -9.87
CA ILE A 98 5.43 -11.50 -10.58
C ILE A 98 6.73 -10.79 -10.42
N ALA A 99 6.70 -9.51 -10.35
CA ALA A 99 7.89 -8.72 -10.25
C ALA A 99 8.58 -8.91 -8.91
N ILE A 100 7.85 -9.40 -7.97
CA ILE A 100 8.37 -9.56 -6.62
C ILE A 100 8.92 -10.95 -6.41
N GLY A 101 8.50 -11.82 -7.22
CA GLY A 101 8.83 -13.23 -7.12
C GLY A 101 10.30 -13.48 -7.12
#